data_dde284e99ddd9066861d4b5bfe303e29
#
_entry.id   dde284e99ddd9066861d4b5bfe303e29
#
_cell.length_a   1.000
_cell.length_b   1.000
_cell.length_c   1.000
_cell.angle_alpha   90.00
_cell.angle_beta   90.00
_cell.angle_gamma   90.00
#
_symmetry.space_group_name_H-M   'P 1'
#
loop_
_entity.id
_entity.type
_entity.pdbx_description
1 polymer ?
#
loop_
_entity_poly.entity_id
_entity_poly.type
_entity_poly.pdbx_seq_one_letter_code
_entity_poly.pdbx_strand_id
1 'polypeptide(L)'
;MNPTDFRKICGQFATGLTVLTTTSNGEAHGITVNSFTSVSLDPPLILFCIDKKARFNTPLTDEKSLAINILSEEQQEISNRFANPSMTSEERFSGLQLLSDYAYPVFDDNVGVLIAQLHQTHDGGDHWIYIAKLIKGRSFAGNPLLYHAGSYSSLNSKS
;
A
#
# COMPACT_ATOMS: atom_id res chain seq x y z
N MET A 1 26.77 8.76 4.20
CA MET A 1 26.29 7.38 3.96
C MET A 1 25.85 7.29 2.49
N ASN A 2 26.28 6.26 1.77
CA ASN A 2 25.84 6.08 0.39
C ASN A 2 24.41 5.44 0.33
N PRO A 3 23.68 5.61 -0.78
CA PRO A 3 22.30 5.10 -0.89
C PRO A 3 22.16 3.58 -0.75
N THR A 4 23.19 2.81 -1.12
CA THR A 4 23.16 1.35 -1.01
C THR A 4 23.23 0.90 0.43
N ASP A 5 24.13 1.49 1.22
CA ASP A 5 24.27 1.18 2.65
C ASP A 5 23.00 1.62 3.42
N PHE A 6 22.46 2.78 3.07
CA PHE A 6 21.21 3.26 3.65
C PHE A 6 20.05 2.26 3.44
N ARG A 7 19.84 1.82 2.20
CA ARG A 7 18.81 0.81 1.87
C ARG A 7 19.03 -0.50 2.59
N LYS A 8 20.30 -0.95 2.69
CA LYS A 8 20.65 -2.20 3.36
C LYS A 8 20.32 -2.13 4.86
N ILE A 9 20.61 -1.00 5.51
CA ILE A 9 20.32 -0.81 6.94
C ILE A 9 18.81 -0.71 7.18
N CYS A 10 18.10 0.14 6.42
CA CYS A 10 16.65 0.28 6.55
C CYS A 10 15.92 -1.03 6.23
N GLY A 11 16.45 -1.81 5.28
CA GLY A 11 15.91 -3.12 4.94
C GLY A 11 15.95 -4.16 6.06
N GLN A 12 16.75 -3.94 7.14
CA GLN A 12 16.72 -4.81 8.32
C GLN A 12 15.46 -4.62 9.16
N PHE A 13 14.73 -3.53 8.95
CA PHE A 13 13.44 -3.33 9.59
C PHE A 13 12.37 -4.06 8.78
N ALA A 14 11.92 -5.22 9.27
CA ALA A 14 10.87 -6.00 8.62
C ALA A 14 9.56 -5.22 8.65
N THR A 15 8.88 -5.18 7.50
CA THR A 15 7.57 -4.51 7.35
C THR A 15 6.53 -5.46 6.83
N GLY A 16 5.26 -5.12 7.00
CA GLY A 16 4.18 -5.63 6.15
C GLY A 16 4.25 -5.00 4.76
N LEU A 17 3.37 -5.44 3.88
CA LEU A 17 3.20 -4.89 2.55
C LEU A 17 1.75 -4.49 2.33
N THR A 18 1.57 -3.33 1.70
CA THR A 18 0.26 -2.82 1.33
C THR A 18 0.21 -2.47 -0.15
N VAL A 19 -0.96 -2.60 -0.76
CA VAL A 19 -1.26 -1.97 -2.03
C VAL A 19 -2.27 -0.85 -1.80
N LEU A 20 -1.88 0.36 -2.15
CA LEU A 20 -2.76 1.51 -2.17
C LEU A 20 -3.53 1.50 -3.49
N THR A 21 -4.84 1.69 -3.43
CA THR A 21 -5.70 1.73 -4.62
C THR A 21 -6.65 2.91 -4.59
N THR A 22 -6.92 3.49 -5.74
CA THR A 22 -7.95 4.52 -5.93
C THR A 22 -8.61 4.35 -7.29
N THR A 23 -9.70 5.05 -7.52
CA THR A 23 -10.36 5.11 -8.84
C THR A 23 -10.43 6.57 -9.25
N SER A 24 -9.85 6.93 -10.38
CA SER A 24 -9.89 8.28 -10.93
C SER A 24 -10.33 8.24 -12.39
N ASN A 25 -11.30 9.10 -12.76
CA ASN A 25 -11.87 9.15 -14.11
C ASN A 25 -12.40 7.78 -14.60
N GLY A 26 -12.91 6.94 -13.69
CA GLY A 26 -13.43 5.60 -14.00
C GLY A 26 -12.34 4.52 -14.16
N GLU A 27 -11.06 4.86 -14.01
CA GLU A 27 -9.95 3.93 -14.11
C GLU A 27 -9.40 3.60 -12.70
N ALA A 28 -9.15 2.32 -12.45
CA ALA A 28 -8.54 1.84 -11.23
C ALA A 28 -7.01 2.05 -11.27
N HIS A 29 -6.45 2.56 -10.20
CA HIS A 29 -5.01 2.77 -10.04
C HIS A 29 -4.52 2.13 -8.75
N GLY A 30 -3.26 1.67 -8.75
CA GLY A 30 -2.68 1.10 -7.54
C GLY A 30 -1.15 1.09 -7.53
N ILE A 31 -0.58 1.03 -6.32
CA ILE A 31 0.86 0.96 -6.08
C ILE A 31 1.16 0.17 -4.81
N THR A 32 2.21 -0.66 -4.85
CA THR A 32 2.72 -1.34 -3.66
C THR A 32 3.61 -0.41 -2.85
N VAL A 33 3.35 -0.34 -1.55
CA VAL A 33 4.21 0.37 -0.60
C VAL A 33 4.41 -0.46 0.67
N ASN A 34 5.58 -0.33 1.30
CA ASN A 34 5.89 -0.86 2.62
C ASN A 34 6.12 0.23 3.66
N SER A 35 5.92 1.48 3.30
CA SER A 35 6.11 2.68 4.13
C SER A 35 4.90 3.03 5.00
N PHE A 36 3.96 2.11 5.14
CA PHE A 36 2.73 2.30 5.92
C PHE A 36 2.99 2.27 7.43
N THR A 37 2.38 3.23 8.17
CA THR A 37 2.33 3.22 9.63
C THR A 37 1.10 3.93 10.19
N SER A 38 0.65 3.52 11.38
CA SER A 38 -0.34 4.27 12.17
C SER A 38 0.32 5.52 12.77
N VAL A 39 -0.42 6.63 12.87
CA VAL A 39 0.06 7.92 13.39
C VAL A 39 -0.69 8.33 14.65
N SER A 40 -2.03 8.29 14.63
CA SER A 40 -2.88 8.79 15.71
C SER A 40 -4.17 7.98 15.79
N LEU A 41 -4.72 7.87 16.99
CA LEU A 41 -6.03 7.27 17.24
C LEU A 41 -7.15 8.30 17.30
N ASP A 42 -6.85 9.55 17.69
CA ASP A 42 -7.81 10.64 17.76
C ASP A 42 -7.18 11.95 17.26
N PRO A 43 -7.53 12.43 16.05
CA PRO A 43 -8.26 11.68 15.03
C PRO A 43 -7.50 10.45 14.52
N PRO A 44 -8.17 9.45 13.96
CA PRO A 44 -7.50 8.25 13.44
C PRO A 44 -6.74 8.58 12.15
N LEU A 45 -5.41 8.57 12.22
CA LEU A 45 -4.50 8.92 11.13
C LEU A 45 -3.51 7.80 10.85
N ILE A 46 -3.19 7.68 9.57
CA ILE A 46 -2.11 6.83 9.04
C ILE A 46 -1.15 7.66 8.19
N LEU A 47 0.04 7.13 7.96
CA LEU A 47 1.06 7.69 7.08
C LEU A 47 1.52 6.63 6.08
N PHE A 48 1.84 7.08 4.88
CA PHE A 48 2.59 6.32 3.87
C PHE A 48 3.42 7.28 3.00
N CYS A 49 4.46 6.73 2.35
CA CYS A 49 5.33 7.50 1.47
C CYS A 49 5.27 6.94 0.05
N ILE A 50 5.30 7.83 -0.94
CA ILE A 50 5.30 7.47 -2.37
C ILE A 50 6.39 8.28 -3.07
N ASP A 51 7.23 7.61 -3.88
CA ASP A 51 8.23 8.28 -4.74
C ASP A 51 7.54 9.37 -5.58
N LYS A 52 8.11 10.57 -5.62
CA LYS A 52 7.58 11.72 -6.36
C LYS A 52 7.35 11.44 -7.84
N LYS A 53 8.11 10.50 -8.44
CA LYS A 53 8.00 10.09 -9.84
C LYS A 53 6.92 9.04 -10.09
N ALA A 54 6.32 8.47 -9.05
CA ALA A 54 5.30 7.44 -9.21
C ALA A 54 4.04 8.01 -9.85
N ARG A 55 3.54 7.32 -10.90
CA ARG A 55 2.31 7.71 -11.63
C ARG A 55 1.07 7.74 -10.74
N PHE A 56 1.06 7.01 -9.64
CA PHE A 56 -0.04 6.94 -8.69
C PHE A 56 -0.31 8.26 -7.95
N ASN A 57 0.67 9.18 -7.88
CA ASN A 57 0.49 10.46 -7.20
C ASN A 57 -0.65 11.29 -7.81
N THR A 58 -0.78 11.34 -9.13
CA THR A 58 -1.82 12.13 -9.81
C THR A 58 -3.23 11.63 -9.48
N PRO A 59 -3.61 10.35 -9.75
CA PRO A 59 -4.95 9.89 -9.40
C PRO A 59 -5.25 9.97 -7.90
N LEU A 60 -4.25 9.78 -7.03
CA LEU A 60 -4.44 9.90 -5.59
C LEU A 60 -4.77 11.34 -5.16
N THR A 61 -4.07 12.34 -5.72
CA THR A 61 -4.32 13.76 -5.39
C THR A 61 -5.60 14.29 -5.98
N ASP A 62 -6.03 13.79 -7.13
CA ASP A 62 -7.30 14.15 -7.78
C ASP A 62 -8.50 13.63 -6.97
N GLU A 63 -8.47 12.36 -6.56
CA GLU A 63 -9.57 11.72 -5.82
C GLU A 63 -9.55 12.00 -4.32
N LYS A 64 -8.37 12.21 -3.75
CA LYS A 64 -8.12 12.44 -2.30
C LYS A 64 -8.61 11.32 -1.38
N SER A 65 -9.02 10.20 -1.92
CA SER A 65 -9.50 9.04 -1.16
C SER A 65 -8.93 7.76 -1.76
N LEU A 66 -8.73 6.76 -0.91
CA LEU A 66 -8.08 5.51 -1.31
C LEU A 66 -8.49 4.34 -0.41
N ALA A 67 -8.26 3.13 -0.92
CA ALA A 67 -8.20 1.93 -0.09
C ALA A 67 -6.72 1.54 0.14
N ILE A 68 -6.43 1.10 1.34
CA ILE A 68 -5.15 0.50 1.74
C ILE A 68 -5.42 -0.99 1.95
N ASN A 69 -4.90 -1.82 1.04
CA ASN A 69 -5.02 -3.26 1.07
C ASN A 69 -3.81 -3.85 1.79
N ILE A 70 -3.99 -4.38 3.00
CA ILE A 70 -2.94 -5.06 3.76
C ILE A 70 -2.86 -6.50 3.25
N LEU A 71 -1.77 -6.84 2.58
CA LEU A 71 -1.65 -8.09 1.84
C LEU A 71 -1.46 -9.30 2.77
N SER A 72 -2.09 -10.41 2.38
CA SER A 72 -1.82 -11.73 2.95
C SER A 72 -0.55 -12.36 2.37
N GLU A 73 0.00 -13.36 3.05
CA GLU A 73 1.18 -14.11 2.59
C GLU A 73 0.99 -14.78 1.22
N GLU A 74 -0.26 -15.06 0.82
CA GLU A 74 -0.62 -15.62 -0.49
C GLU A 74 -0.58 -14.58 -1.63
N GLN A 75 -0.52 -13.29 -1.31
CA GLN A 75 -0.63 -12.18 -2.27
C GLN A 75 0.72 -11.62 -2.74
N GLN A 76 1.80 -12.41 -2.70
CA GLN A 76 3.12 -11.98 -3.17
C GLN A 76 3.09 -11.56 -4.65
N GLU A 77 2.33 -12.26 -5.50
CA GLU A 77 2.21 -11.91 -6.92
C GLU A 77 1.53 -10.55 -7.09
N ILE A 78 0.49 -10.25 -6.32
CA ILE A 78 -0.17 -8.94 -6.31
C ILE A 78 0.83 -7.86 -5.93
N SER A 79 1.61 -8.07 -4.86
CA SER A 79 2.65 -7.13 -4.46
C SER A 79 3.64 -6.83 -5.59
N ASN A 80 4.16 -7.86 -6.27
CA ASN A 80 5.08 -7.70 -7.39
C ASN A 80 4.45 -6.94 -8.56
N ARG A 81 3.21 -7.26 -8.90
CA ARG A 81 2.46 -6.65 -10.01
C ARG A 81 2.28 -5.15 -9.80
N PHE A 82 1.88 -4.73 -8.61
CA PHE A 82 1.68 -3.32 -8.28
C PHE A 82 2.98 -2.56 -7.96
N ALA A 83 4.09 -3.25 -7.74
CA ALA A 83 5.43 -2.67 -7.64
C ALA A 83 6.09 -2.46 -9.01
N ASN A 84 5.62 -3.11 -10.07
CA ASN A 84 6.23 -3.04 -11.39
C ASN A 84 5.85 -1.72 -12.13
N PRO A 85 6.79 -0.79 -12.36
CA PRO A 85 6.49 0.49 -13.01
C PRO A 85 6.18 0.36 -14.51
N SER A 86 6.52 -0.77 -15.13
CA SER A 86 6.30 -0.99 -16.57
C SER A 86 4.88 -1.45 -16.90
N MET A 87 4.12 -1.95 -15.91
CA MET A 87 2.74 -2.40 -16.13
C MET A 87 1.75 -1.23 -16.17
N THR A 88 0.77 -1.33 -17.06
CA THR A 88 -0.39 -0.41 -17.10
C THR A 88 -1.35 -0.70 -15.94
N SER A 89 -2.29 0.20 -15.67
CA SER A 89 -3.36 -0.04 -14.69
C SER A 89 -4.20 -1.26 -15.07
N GLU A 90 -4.59 -1.40 -16.32
CA GLU A 90 -5.38 -2.54 -16.82
C GLU A 90 -4.65 -3.88 -16.58
N GLU A 91 -3.36 -3.96 -16.92
CA GLU A 91 -2.55 -5.17 -16.68
C GLU A 91 -2.44 -5.52 -15.19
N ARG A 92 -2.30 -4.49 -14.32
CA ARG A 92 -2.20 -4.69 -12.87
C ARG A 92 -3.46 -5.29 -12.26
N PHE A 93 -4.64 -4.87 -12.73
CA PHE A 93 -5.93 -5.34 -12.20
C PHE A 93 -6.50 -6.55 -12.94
N SER A 94 -5.93 -6.94 -14.08
CA SER A 94 -6.43 -8.05 -14.90
C SER A 94 -6.50 -9.35 -14.09
N GLY A 95 -7.69 -9.97 -14.10
CA GLY A 95 -7.95 -11.27 -13.45
C GLY A 95 -7.98 -11.25 -11.92
N LEU A 96 -7.90 -10.06 -11.28
CA LEU A 96 -8.01 -9.99 -9.83
C LEU A 96 -9.47 -10.05 -9.37
N GLN A 97 -9.71 -10.77 -8.27
CA GLN A 97 -10.98 -10.76 -7.57
C GLN A 97 -11.04 -9.53 -6.65
N LEU A 98 -12.06 -8.72 -6.82
CA LEU A 98 -12.28 -7.51 -6.03
C LEU A 98 -13.58 -7.61 -5.24
N LEU A 99 -13.56 -7.12 -4.00
CA LEU A 99 -14.75 -7.04 -3.16
C LEU A 99 -15.66 -5.91 -3.67
N SER A 100 -16.94 -6.21 -3.89
CA SER A 100 -17.92 -5.26 -4.47
C SER A 100 -18.41 -4.18 -3.52
N ASP A 101 -18.18 -4.34 -2.20
CA ASP A 101 -18.75 -3.48 -1.15
C ASP A 101 -17.98 -2.18 -0.93
N TYR A 102 -16.97 -1.91 -1.77
CA TYR A 102 -16.08 -0.77 -1.64
C TYR A 102 -16.10 0.12 -2.88
N ALA A 103 -16.00 1.43 -2.68
CA ALA A 103 -15.92 2.42 -3.76
C ALA A 103 -14.57 2.41 -4.50
N TYR A 104 -13.55 1.85 -3.88
CA TYR A 104 -12.18 1.71 -4.42
C TYR A 104 -11.81 0.25 -4.51
N PRO A 105 -10.89 -0.16 -5.40
CA PRO A 105 -10.51 -1.55 -5.53
C PRO A 105 -9.98 -2.14 -4.21
N VAL A 106 -10.65 -3.13 -3.69
CA VAL A 106 -10.22 -3.92 -2.53
C VAL A 106 -10.09 -5.36 -2.98
N PHE A 107 -8.90 -5.93 -2.80
CA PHE A 107 -8.64 -7.32 -3.19
C PHE A 107 -9.33 -8.28 -2.24
N ASP A 108 -9.78 -9.39 -2.79
CA ASP A 108 -10.10 -10.57 -2.01
C ASP A 108 -8.84 -11.12 -1.30
N ASP A 109 -9.01 -11.91 -0.26
CA ASP A 109 -7.91 -12.53 0.51
C ASP A 109 -6.92 -11.58 1.22
N ASN A 110 -7.21 -10.29 1.33
CA ASN A 110 -6.45 -9.38 2.21
C ASN A 110 -6.56 -9.82 3.68
N VAL A 111 -5.54 -9.51 4.50
CA VAL A 111 -5.67 -9.63 5.97
C VAL A 111 -6.29 -8.38 6.61
N GLY A 112 -6.39 -7.30 5.86
CA GLY A 112 -7.07 -6.08 6.31
C GLY A 112 -7.23 -5.07 5.20
N VAL A 113 -8.23 -4.19 5.37
CA VAL A 113 -8.46 -3.05 4.48
C VAL A 113 -8.80 -1.82 5.30
N LEU A 114 -8.26 -0.69 4.88
CA LEU A 114 -8.60 0.63 5.40
C LEU A 114 -9.05 1.52 4.25
N ILE A 115 -10.14 2.26 4.46
CA ILE A 115 -10.56 3.33 3.55
C ILE A 115 -10.21 4.65 4.23
N ALA A 116 -9.48 5.50 3.51
CA ALA A 116 -8.96 6.73 4.05
C ALA A 116 -9.10 7.89 3.06
N GLN A 117 -9.04 9.10 3.60
CA GLN A 117 -9.02 10.34 2.84
C GLN A 117 -7.73 11.10 3.14
N LEU A 118 -7.09 11.65 2.11
CA LEU A 118 -5.90 12.49 2.29
C LEU A 118 -6.22 13.66 3.21
N HIS A 119 -5.36 13.85 4.19
CA HIS A 119 -5.46 14.92 5.19
C HIS A 119 -4.36 15.96 5.02
N GLN A 120 -3.10 15.49 4.87
CA GLN A 120 -1.93 16.36 4.68
C GLN A 120 -0.93 15.69 3.75
N THR A 121 -0.13 16.51 3.07
CA THR A 121 0.98 16.06 2.23
C THR A 121 2.21 16.90 2.58
N HIS A 122 3.34 16.23 2.80
CA HIS A 122 4.60 16.88 3.15
C HIS A 122 5.72 16.46 2.19
N ASP A 123 6.68 17.35 1.98
CA ASP A 123 7.90 17.04 1.24
C ASP A 123 8.80 16.13 2.09
N GLY A 124 9.15 14.98 1.55
CA GLY A 124 10.03 13.97 2.16
C GLY A 124 11.31 13.71 1.36
N GLY A 125 11.81 14.70 0.61
CA GLY A 125 12.99 14.54 -0.23
C GLY A 125 12.61 14.00 -1.61
N ASP A 126 12.98 12.76 -1.94
CA ASP A 126 12.57 12.10 -3.21
C ASP A 126 11.17 11.46 -3.11
N HIS A 127 10.54 11.49 -1.94
CA HIS A 127 9.18 10.99 -1.70
C HIS A 127 8.24 12.09 -1.24
N TRP A 128 6.94 11.90 -1.48
CA TRP A 128 5.87 12.57 -0.74
C TRP A 128 5.52 11.76 0.51
N ILE A 129 5.32 12.44 1.63
CA ILE A 129 4.76 11.88 2.86
C ILE A 129 3.29 12.24 2.89
N TYR A 130 2.42 11.25 2.81
CA TYR A 130 0.99 11.43 2.89
C TYR A 130 0.48 11.04 4.27
N ILE A 131 -0.29 11.92 4.89
CA ILE A 131 -1.09 11.62 6.07
C ILE A 131 -2.54 11.52 5.63
N ALA A 132 -3.20 10.43 5.97
CA ALA A 132 -4.60 10.20 5.63
C ALA A 132 -5.43 9.89 6.87
N LYS A 133 -6.66 10.43 6.89
CA LYS A 133 -7.65 10.19 7.95
C LYS A 133 -8.47 8.95 7.60
N LEU A 134 -8.55 8.01 8.53
CA LEU A 134 -9.36 6.80 8.35
C LEU A 134 -10.85 7.12 8.39
N ILE A 135 -11.59 6.51 7.46
CA ILE A 135 -13.05 6.57 7.37
C ILE A 135 -13.65 5.28 7.92
N LYS A 136 -13.15 4.14 7.48
CA LYS A 136 -13.55 2.81 7.91
C LYS A 136 -12.45 1.79 7.66
N GLY A 137 -12.55 0.65 8.31
CA GLY A 137 -11.62 -0.46 8.09
C GLY A 137 -12.23 -1.79 8.51
N ARG A 138 -11.62 -2.86 8.03
CA ARG A 138 -11.98 -4.23 8.37
C ARG A 138 -10.74 -5.11 8.39
N SER A 139 -10.64 -5.98 9.38
CA SER A 139 -9.64 -7.05 9.42
C SER A 139 -10.25 -8.36 8.99
N PHE A 140 -9.42 -9.21 8.37
CA PHE A 140 -9.77 -10.55 7.96
C PHE A 140 -8.80 -11.54 8.61
N ALA A 141 -9.14 -12.83 8.61
CA ALA A 141 -8.24 -13.89 9.07
C ALA A 141 -7.11 -14.09 8.06
N GLY A 142 -5.94 -14.51 8.53
CA GLY A 142 -4.78 -14.83 7.69
C GLY A 142 -3.49 -14.27 8.25
N ASN A 143 -2.38 -14.63 7.62
CA ASN A 143 -1.04 -14.12 7.94
C ASN A 143 -0.66 -13.00 6.98
N PRO A 144 -0.02 -11.91 7.45
CA PRO A 144 0.40 -10.83 6.57
C PRO A 144 1.62 -11.22 5.73
N LEU A 145 1.68 -10.70 4.50
CA LEU A 145 2.89 -10.73 3.69
C LEU A 145 3.94 -9.80 4.30
N LEU A 146 5.15 -10.33 4.51
CA LEU A 146 6.26 -9.58 5.07
C LEU A 146 7.33 -9.29 4.02
N TYR A 147 8.07 -8.20 4.26
CA TYR A 147 9.23 -7.80 3.47
C TYR A 147 10.40 -7.48 4.39
N HIS A 148 11.54 -8.16 4.18
CA HIS A 148 12.75 -8.01 4.98
C HIS A 148 13.98 -8.18 4.11
N ALA A 149 14.96 -7.29 4.28
CA ALA A 149 16.25 -7.34 3.59
C ALA A 149 16.16 -7.55 2.06
N GLY A 150 15.14 -6.95 1.43
CA GLY A 150 14.95 -7.04 -0.02
C GLY A 150 14.19 -8.30 -0.49
N SER A 151 13.64 -9.09 0.43
CA SER A 151 12.96 -10.35 0.12
C SER A 151 11.61 -10.45 0.80
N TYR A 152 10.68 -11.16 0.17
CA TYR A 152 9.42 -11.54 0.81
C TYR A 152 9.65 -12.59 1.88
N SER A 153 8.82 -12.54 2.91
CA SER A 153 8.84 -13.46 4.04
C SER A 153 7.43 -13.67 4.59
N SER A 154 7.28 -14.63 5.47
CA SER A 154 6.04 -14.92 6.20
C SER A 154 6.32 -15.08 7.69
N LEU A 155 5.25 -15.01 8.50
CA LEU A 155 5.34 -15.36 9.90
C LEU A 155 5.51 -16.88 10.00
N ASN A 156 6.70 -17.36 10.35
CA ASN A 156 6.86 -18.75 10.74
C ASN A 156 6.10 -18.94 12.06
N SER A 157 4.97 -19.63 12.00
CA SER A 157 4.35 -20.18 13.21
C SER A 157 5.34 -21.16 13.81
N LYS A 158 6.10 -20.74 14.82
CA LYS A 158 6.77 -21.70 15.69
C LYS A 158 5.64 -22.43 16.42
N SER A 159 5.36 -23.64 15.95
CA SER A 159 4.59 -24.64 16.69
C SER A 159 5.25 -24.96 18.01
#